data_0d333073ea249fb2bb6e47bd9a88300c
#
_entry.id   0d333073ea249fb2bb6e47bd9a88300c
#
_cell.length_a   1.000
_cell.length_b   1.000
_cell.length_c   1.000
_cell.angle_alpha   90.00
_cell.angle_beta   90.00
_cell.angle_gamma   90.00
#
_symmetry.space_group_name_H-M   'P 1'
#
loop_
_entity.id
_entity.type
_entity.pdbx_description
1 polymer ?
#
loop_
_entity_poly.entity_id
_entity_poly.type
_entity_poly.pdbx_seq_one_letter_code
_entity_poly.pdbx_strand_id
1 'polypeptide(L)'
;MDMKKMNALLAMMALALLPMTAQQTLDIKKDLVHYTGTTMSNVDYHHGQLQPAIGVHNQQIMRANREMPEESDGFGWTYNHASMIAYWNETFYVEYLSDSVSEHIPPCQTLLIHSKDGQNWSKPEVIFPPYIMPEGLQKTPDGPKADGKTSALMHQRVGFYVSEKYDKLIAIAYYGIALFAKDDPNDGNGIGRVVREIKKDGTYGPIYFLRYNHAFNAKNTDYPFYKKSRDKKFVAACDEILANPLYMMQMVEEADRDDELIPLKKQYKAFSYYHLDNGDVVGLWKHALTSISKDGGKTWYEPVQRAYGFVNSNAKIWGQRTTDGKFATVYNPSEYRWPLAVSTSEDGLNYTDMMLVHGEISPMRYGGQYKSRGPQYVRGIQEGNGQPADGKMWLTYSMNKEDIWVSSVPVPVVCKAAAHQKDVFNE
;
A
#
# COMPACT_ATOMS: atom_id res chain seq x y z
N MET A 1 59.66 -4.87 23.66
CA MET A 1 58.30 -4.88 23.13
C MET A 1 58.41 -5.14 21.64
N ASP A 2 57.84 -6.24 21.17
CA ASP A 2 58.12 -6.81 19.84
C ASP A 2 57.49 -5.90 18.73
N MET A 3 58.29 -5.50 17.76
CA MET A 3 57.90 -4.64 16.63
C MET A 3 56.65 -5.13 15.90
N LYS A 4 56.39 -6.45 15.90
CA LYS A 4 55.17 -7.05 15.34
C LYS A 4 53.92 -6.72 16.15
N LYS A 5 54.05 -6.58 17.49
CA LYS A 5 52.92 -6.18 18.36
C LYS A 5 52.61 -4.68 18.26
N MET A 6 53.62 -3.86 17.97
CA MET A 6 53.44 -2.43 17.79
C MET A 6 52.75 -2.09 16.44
N ASN A 7 53.08 -2.84 15.37
CA ASN A 7 52.42 -2.71 14.09
C ASN A 7 50.95 -3.21 14.09
N ALA A 8 50.64 -4.24 14.91
CA ALA A 8 49.24 -4.68 15.08
C ALA A 8 48.43 -3.68 15.90
N LEU A 9 49.01 -2.99 16.87
CA LEU A 9 48.33 -1.94 17.63
C LEU A 9 48.07 -0.68 16.80
N LEU A 10 49.02 -0.31 15.93
CA LEU A 10 48.89 0.81 14.97
C LEU A 10 47.84 0.49 13.87
N ALA A 11 47.78 -0.76 13.43
CA ALA A 11 46.72 -1.20 12.45
C ALA A 11 45.34 -1.24 13.10
N MET A 12 45.21 -1.62 14.39
CA MET A 12 43.93 -1.52 15.13
C MET A 12 43.50 -0.07 15.42
N MET A 13 44.45 0.84 15.66
CA MET A 13 44.12 2.27 15.80
C MET A 13 43.74 2.95 14.48
N ALA A 14 44.28 2.50 13.35
CA ALA A 14 43.93 3.02 12.02
C ALA A 14 42.53 2.55 11.55
N LEU A 15 42.03 1.41 12.04
CA LEU A 15 40.65 0.96 11.77
C LEU A 15 39.59 1.68 12.64
N ALA A 16 39.99 2.40 13.68
CA ALA A 16 39.07 3.13 14.55
C ALA A 16 38.81 4.59 14.10
N LEU A 17 39.39 5.03 13.01
CA LEU A 17 39.17 6.34 12.39
C LEU A 17 38.48 6.21 11.03
N LEU A 18 37.46 5.36 10.95
CA LEU A 18 36.41 5.60 9.93
C LEU A 18 35.79 6.95 10.29
N PRO A 19 35.76 7.93 9.36
CA PRO A 19 35.06 9.16 9.64
C PRO A 19 33.61 8.75 10.00
N MET A 20 33.18 9.02 11.21
CA MET A 20 31.75 9.18 11.47
C MET A 20 31.34 10.28 10.51
N THR A 21 30.80 9.89 9.35
CA THR A 21 30.09 10.82 8.50
C THR A 21 29.06 11.46 9.40
N ALA A 22 29.25 12.72 9.73
CA ALA A 22 28.29 13.49 10.50
C ALA A 22 26.96 13.27 9.81
N GLN A 23 26.02 12.62 10.48
CA GLN A 23 24.69 12.35 9.96
C GLN A 23 24.14 13.74 9.63
N GLN A 24 23.96 14.02 8.34
CA GLN A 24 23.54 15.33 7.87
C GLN A 24 22.21 15.64 8.55
N THR A 25 22.18 16.67 9.39
CA THR A 25 20.95 17.07 10.08
C THR A 25 20.00 17.62 9.02
N LEU A 26 18.92 16.91 8.71
CA LEU A 26 17.90 17.37 7.77
C LEU A 26 17.02 18.42 8.45
N ASP A 27 16.69 19.48 7.71
CA ASP A 27 15.66 20.44 8.09
C ASP A 27 14.28 19.86 7.70
N ILE A 28 13.47 19.50 8.69
CA ILE A 28 12.14 18.92 8.48
C ILE A 28 11.17 19.81 7.72
N LYS A 29 11.49 21.10 7.58
CA LYS A 29 10.69 22.10 6.85
C LYS A 29 11.15 22.31 5.41
N LYS A 30 12.23 21.63 4.97
CA LYS A 30 12.81 21.79 3.64
C LYS A 30 13.19 20.47 2.99
N ASP A 31 13.84 19.58 3.76
CA ASP A 31 14.48 18.38 3.23
C ASP A 31 13.56 17.13 3.31
N LEU A 32 12.43 17.22 3.99
CA LEU A 32 11.40 16.19 4.10
C LEU A 32 10.06 16.74 3.59
N VAL A 33 9.10 15.85 3.38
CA VAL A 33 7.74 16.26 3.01
C VAL A 33 7.16 17.21 4.05
N HIS A 34 6.62 18.33 3.59
CA HIS A 34 5.99 19.34 4.42
C HIS A 34 4.85 20.06 3.66
N TYR A 35 3.95 20.69 4.39
CA TYR A 35 2.83 21.44 3.83
C TYR A 35 2.92 22.90 4.29
N THR A 36 2.94 23.82 3.32
CA THR A 36 2.99 25.26 3.56
C THR A 36 1.76 26.00 3.02
N GLY A 37 0.79 25.26 2.47
CA GLY A 37 -0.45 25.85 1.99
C GLY A 37 -1.30 26.45 3.11
N THR A 38 -2.21 27.33 2.75
CA THR A 38 -3.14 27.97 3.69
C THR A 38 -4.49 27.26 3.80
N THR A 39 -4.78 26.35 2.86
CA THR A 39 -6.03 25.58 2.87
C THR A 39 -5.95 24.50 3.95
N MET A 40 -6.97 24.43 4.79
CA MET A 40 -7.13 23.40 5.83
C MET A 40 -8.50 22.76 5.70
N SER A 41 -8.57 21.47 5.99
CA SER A 41 -9.85 20.78 6.08
C SER A 41 -10.55 21.12 7.40
N ASN A 42 -11.84 21.42 7.34
CA ASN A 42 -12.69 21.61 8.52
C ASN A 42 -13.82 20.58 8.49
N VAL A 43 -13.75 19.60 9.38
CA VAL A 43 -14.69 18.46 9.44
C VAL A 43 -16.12 18.83 9.86
N ASP A 44 -16.32 20.02 10.38
CA ASP A 44 -17.65 20.51 10.75
C ASP A 44 -18.45 21.03 9.55
N TYR A 45 -17.82 21.15 8.38
CA TYR A 45 -18.44 21.66 7.17
C TYR A 45 -18.49 20.60 6.07
N HIS A 46 -19.49 20.75 5.18
CA HIS A 46 -19.67 19.89 4.01
C HIS A 46 -18.38 19.75 3.21
N HIS A 47 -18.04 18.54 2.82
CA HIS A 47 -16.82 18.17 2.10
C HIS A 47 -15.50 18.65 2.77
N GLY A 48 -15.52 18.82 4.08
CA GLY A 48 -14.36 19.36 4.80
C GLY A 48 -14.02 20.80 4.45
N GLN A 49 -14.95 21.56 3.88
CA GLN A 49 -14.76 22.93 3.36
C GLN A 49 -13.72 23.02 2.23
N LEU A 50 -13.41 21.90 1.58
CA LEU A 50 -12.45 21.86 0.48
C LEU A 50 -13.11 22.11 -0.87
N GLN A 51 -12.42 22.83 -1.73
CA GLN A 51 -12.82 23.00 -3.13
C GLN A 51 -12.52 21.71 -3.92
N PRO A 52 -13.41 21.22 -4.77
CA PRO A 52 -13.16 20.02 -5.56
C PRO A 52 -12.05 20.24 -6.60
N ALA A 53 -11.19 19.24 -6.77
CA ALA A 53 -10.31 19.18 -7.92
C ALA A 53 -11.18 19.02 -9.20
N ILE A 54 -10.85 19.77 -10.27
CA ILE A 54 -11.65 19.81 -11.48
C ILE A 54 -11.62 18.45 -12.20
N GLY A 55 -12.80 17.96 -12.58
CA GLY A 55 -12.94 16.78 -13.42
C GLY A 55 -12.64 15.46 -12.71
N VAL A 56 -12.56 15.46 -11.38
CA VAL A 56 -12.49 14.21 -10.61
C VAL A 56 -13.75 13.38 -10.87
N HIS A 57 -13.56 12.12 -11.19
CA HIS A 57 -14.63 11.16 -11.33
C HIS A 57 -14.48 10.04 -10.30
N ASN A 58 -15.48 9.87 -9.46
CA ASN A 58 -15.55 8.84 -8.42
C ASN A 58 -16.54 7.76 -8.83
N GLN A 59 -16.13 6.51 -8.81
CA GLN A 59 -16.97 5.38 -9.19
C GLN A 59 -16.90 4.26 -8.15
N GLN A 60 -18.07 3.77 -7.73
CA GLN A 60 -18.20 2.55 -6.95
C GLN A 60 -18.06 1.34 -7.88
N ILE A 61 -17.02 0.56 -7.73
CA ILE A 61 -16.72 -0.60 -8.59
C ILE A 61 -17.17 -1.93 -7.96
N MET A 62 -17.38 -1.93 -6.65
CA MET A 62 -17.98 -3.05 -5.93
C MET A 62 -18.79 -2.52 -4.74
N ARG A 63 -20.00 -2.99 -4.60
CA ARG A 63 -20.89 -2.70 -3.49
C ARG A 63 -21.18 -3.98 -2.72
N ALA A 64 -20.82 -4.03 -1.44
CA ALA A 64 -21.13 -5.17 -0.59
C ALA A 64 -22.66 -5.37 -0.49
N ASN A 65 -23.12 -6.60 -0.67
CA ASN A 65 -24.55 -6.94 -0.57
C ASN A 65 -24.69 -8.37 -0.03
N ARG A 66 -25.12 -8.46 1.23
CA ARG A 66 -25.29 -9.76 1.90
C ARG A 66 -26.58 -10.45 1.48
N GLU A 67 -27.60 -9.66 1.23
CA GLU A 67 -28.96 -10.12 0.91
C GLU A 67 -29.05 -10.61 -0.55
N MET A 68 -28.22 -10.05 -1.45
CA MET A 68 -28.16 -10.37 -2.88
C MET A 68 -26.70 -10.52 -3.31
N PRO A 69 -26.00 -11.58 -2.88
CA PRO A 69 -24.57 -11.77 -3.17
C PRO A 69 -24.24 -11.77 -4.67
N GLU A 70 -25.14 -12.30 -5.51
CA GLU A 70 -24.99 -12.38 -6.97
C GLU A 70 -24.92 -11.00 -7.64
N GLU A 71 -25.45 -9.97 -6.99
CA GLU A 71 -25.35 -8.57 -7.42
C GLU A 71 -24.04 -7.89 -6.97
N SER A 72 -23.21 -8.59 -6.22
CA SER A 72 -22.00 -8.08 -5.57
C SER A 72 -20.78 -8.97 -5.83
N ASP A 73 -20.23 -9.54 -4.77
CA ASP A 73 -19.02 -10.36 -4.76
C ASP A 73 -19.26 -11.85 -4.97
N GLY A 74 -20.50 -12.28 -5.04
CA GLY A 74 -20.91 -13.68 -5.12
C GLY A 74 -20.91 -14.43 -3.77
N PHE A 75 -20.43 -13.80 -2.68
CA PHE A 75 -20.29 -14.41 -1.35
C PHE A 75 -21.16 -13.72 -0.29
N GLY A 76 -21.55 -12.46 -0.52
CA GLY A 76 -22.27 -11.63 0.45
C GLY A 76 -21.38 -11.15 1.60
N TRP A 77 -20.09 -11.07 1.36
CA TRP A 77 -19.13 -10.61 2.36
C TRP A 77 -19.13 -9.09 2.46
N THR A 78 -19.03 -8.59 3.67
CA THR A 78 -19.33 -7.18 3.96
C THR A 78 -18.17 -6.38 4.52
N TYR A 79 -17.01 -7.00 4.71
CA TYR A 79 -15.79 -6.31 5.04
C TYR A 79 -14.83 -6.37 3.85
N ASN A 80 -14.71 -5.25 3.12
CA ASN A 80 -13.87 -5.13 1.93
C ASN A 80 -12.93 -3.94 2.10
N HIS A 81 -11.61 -4.18 2.00
CA HIS A 81 -10.65 -3.15 2.42
C HIS A 81 -9.29 -3.27 1.75
N ALA A 82 -8.47 -2.23 1.95
CA ALA A 82 -7.06 -2.16 1.60
C ALA A 82 -6.76 -2.45 0.12
N SER A 83 -7.63 -1.94 -0.77
CA SER A 83 -7.49 -2.12 -2.21
C SER A 83 -6.16 -1.57 -2.76
N MET A 84 -5.68 -2.20 -3.84
CA MET A 84 -4.53 -1.83 -4.63
C MET A 84 -4.92 -1.80 -6.09
N ILE A 85 -4.24 -0.96 -6.89
CA ILE A 85 -4.51 -0.79 -8.31
C ILE A 85 -3.22 -0.88 -9.13
N ALA A 86 -3.30 -1.52 -10.30
CA ALA A 86 -2.26 -1.54 -11.32
C ALA A 86 -2.87 -1.37 -12.72
N TYR A 87 -2.02 -1.01 -13.68
CA TYR A 87 -2.39 -0.95 -15.09
C TYR A 87 -1.39 -1.75 -15.91
N TRP A 88 -1.86 -2.77 -16.61
CA TRP A 88 -1.01 -3.62 -17.41
C TRP A 88 -1.76 -4.19 -18.61
N ASN A 89 -1.10 -4.28 -19.76
CA ASN A 89 -1.70 -4.78 -20.99
C ASN A 89 -3.07 -4.13 -21.29
N GLU A 90 -3.09 -2.78 -21.26
CA GLU A 90 -4.28 -1.95 -21.52
C GLU A 90 -5.48 -2.27 -20.61
N THR A 91 -5.22 -2.74 -19.38
CA THR A 91 -6.25 -3.15 -18.45
C THR A 91 -5.90 -2.66 -17.05
N PHE A 92 -6.89 -2.08 -16.37
CA PHE A 92 -6.84 -1.79 -14.94
C PHE A 92 -7.16 -3.04 -14.15
N TYR A 93 -6.41 -3.26 -13.08
CA TYR A 93 -6.63 -4.33 -12.12
C TYR A 93 -6.74 -3.73 -10.73
N VAL A 94 -7.78 -4.09 -10.00
CA VAL A 94 -7.97 -3.71 -8.59
C VAL A 94 -8.15 -4.97 -7.78
N GLU A 95 -7.27 -5.21 -6.82
CA GLU A 95 -7.45 -6.30 -5.85
C GLU A 95 -7.69 -5.73 -4.45
N TYR A 96 -8.39 -6.47 -3.63
CA TYR A 96 -8.72 -6.06 -2.27
C TYR A 96 -8.96 -7.26 -1.35
N LEU A 97 -8.69 -7.04 -0.07
CA LEU A 97 -9.03 -7.96 1.00
C LEU A 97 -10.55 -8.03 1.19
N SER A 98 -11.10 -9.23 1.30
CA SER A 98 -12.50 -9.49 1.60
C SER A 98 -12.63 -10.48 2.75
N ASP A 99 -13.30 -10.06 3.83
CA ASP A 99 -13.67 -10.88 4.99
C ASP A 99 -15.19 -10.99 5.09
N SER A 100 -15.69 -12.05 5.68
CA SER A 100 -17.12 -12.30 5.73
C SER A 100 -17.93 -11.20 6.43
N VAL A 101 -17.43 -10.67 7.57
CA VAL A 101 -18.15 -9.68 8.39
C VAL A 101 -17.22 -8.58 8.92
N SER A 102 -16.04 -8.94 9.41
CA SER A 102 -15.18 -8.05 10.18
C SER A 102 -13.72 -8.32 9.89
N GLU A 103 -12.87 -7.30 10.13
CA GLU A 103 -11.42 -7.47 10.09
C GLU A 103 -10.97 -8.55 11.09
N HIS A 104 -10.06 -9.41 10.67
CA HIS A 104 -9.51 -10.50 11.47
C HIS A 104 -10.49 -11.61 11.86
N ILE A 105 -11.60 -11.75 11.13
CA ILE A 105 -12.55 -12.85 11.34
C ILE A 105 -12.60 -13.73 10.07
N PRO A 106 -12.11 -14.97 10.12
CA PRO A 106 -12.17 -15.87 9.01
C PRO A 106 -13.63 -16.31 8.68
N PRO A 107 -13.91 -16.71 7.44
CA PRO A 107 -12.99 -16.84 6.32
C PRO A 107 -12.66 -15.51 5.67
N CYS A 108 -11.50 -15.47 4.97
CA CYS A 108 -10.97 -14.29 4.33
C CYS A 108 -10.29 -14.67 3.01
N GLN A 109 -10.38 -13.80 2.01
CA GLN A 109 -9.86 -14.02 0.66
C GLN A 109 -9.41 -12.69 0.03
N THR A 110 -8.70 -12.76 -1.09
CA THR A 110 -8.43 -11.60 -1.93
C THR A 110 -9.26 -11.70 -3.21
N LEU A 111 -10.00 -10.66 -3.51
CA LEU A 111 -10.79 -10.53 -4.73
C LEU A 111 -10.11 -9.58 -5.72
N LEU A 112 -10.35 -9.81 -7.00
CA LEU A 112 -9.84 -9.04 -8.13
C LEU A 112 -10.99 -8.55 -9.00
N ILE A 113 -10.92 -7.30 -9.42
CA ILE A 113 -11.80 -6.66 -10.39
C ILE A 113 -10.92 -6.07 -11.48
N HIS A 114 -11.37 -6.07 -12.73
CA HIS A 114 -10.61 -5.48 -13.83
C HIS A 114 -11.50 -4.66 -14.78
N SER A 115 -10.87 -3.74 -15.51
CA SER A 115 -11.52 -2.90 -16.52
C SER A 115 -10.55 -2.48 -17.61
N LYS A 116 -11.00 -2.41 -18.88
CA LYS A 116 -10.18 -1.90 -19.97
C LYS A 116 -10.30 -0.38 -20.15
N ASP A 117 -11.39 0.20 -19.73
CA ASP A 117 -11.73 1.62 -19.96
C ASP A 117 -11.82 2.46 -18.68
N GLY A 118 -11.70 1.81 -17.52
CA GLY A 118 -11.85 2.45 -16.20
C GLY A 118 -13.29 2.86 -15.88
N GLN A 119 -14.26 2.46 -16.69
CA GLN A 119 -15.69 2.77 -16.52
C GLN A 119 -16.53 1.49 -16.33
N ASN A 120 -16.28 0.49 -17.19
CA ASN A 120 -16.96 -0.79 -17.13
C ASN A 120 -16.07 -1.82 -16.40
N TRP A 121 -16.48 -2.22 -15.22
CA TRP A 121 -15.71 -3.11 -14.34
C TRP A 121 -16.32 -4.51 -14.32
N SER A 122 -15.47 -5.52 -14.27
CA SER A 122 -15.89 -6.90 -14.12
C SER A 122 -16.55 -7.15 -12.75
N LYS A 123 -17.27 -8.26 -12.60
CA LYS A 123 -17.59 -8.77 -11.27
C LYS A 123 -16.31 -9.19 -10.56
N PRO A 124 -16.30 -9.19 -9.20
CA PRO A 124 -15.16 -9.70 -8.44
C PRO A 124 -14.90 -11.19 -8.69
N GLU A 125 -13.63 -11.55 -8.81
CA GLU A 125 -13.15 -12.93 -8.92
C GLU A 125 -12.16 -13.25 -7.82
N VAL A 126 -12.10 -14.49 -7.36
CA VAL A 126 -11.16 -14.93 -6.32
C VAL A 126 -9.76 -15.08 -6.91
N ILE A 127 -8.85 -14.19 -6.55
CA ILE A 127 -7.44 -14.30 -6.94
C ILE A 127 -6.63 -15.13 -5.92
N PHE A 128 -6.90 -14.97 -4.62
CA PHE A 128 -6.37 -15.83 -3.56
C PHE A 128 -7.51 -16.32 -2.67
N PRO A 129 -7.79 -17.64 -2.68
CA PRO A 129 -8.86 -18.23 -1.89
C PRO A 129 -8.50 -18.30 -0.40
N PRO A 130 -9.47 -18.59 0.48
CA PRO A 130 -9.19 -18.94 1.86
C PRO A 130 -8.21 -20.10 1.94
N TYR A 131 -7.20 -19.98 2.80
CA TYR A 131 -6.19 -21.01 3.05
C TYR A 131 -6.49 -21.67 4.39
N ILE A 132 -6.91 -22.94 4.37
CA ILE A 132 -7.20 -23.68 5.60
C ILE A 132 -5.90 -24.01 6.32
N MET A 133 -5.79 -23.59 7.57
CA MET A 133 -4.61 -23.87 8.37
C MET A 133 -4.54 -25.35 8.73
N PRO A 134 -3.39 -26.03 8.54
CA PRO A 134 -3.23 -27.43 8.92
C PRO A 134 -3.56 -27.67 10.40
N GLU A 135 -4.19 -28.79 10.71
CA GLU A 135 -4.50 -29.19 12.08
C GLU A 135 -3.21 -29.25 12.93
N GLY A 136 -3.29 -28.74 14.14
CA GLY A 136 -2.17 -28.71 15.07
C GLY A 136 -1.13 -27.61 14.84
N LEU A 137 -1.27 -26.79 13.78
CA LEU A 137 -0.42 -25.64 13.55
C LEU A 137 -0.51 -24.66 14.74
N GLN A 138 0.63 -24.21 15.20
CA GLN A 138 0.77 -23.24 16.29
C GLN A 138 1.56 -22.02 15.83
N LYS A 139 1.12 -20.84 16.23
CA LYS A 139 1.81 -19.58 15.97
C LYS A 139 3.01 -19.37 16.89
N THR A 140 2.86 -19.82 18.13
CA THR A 140 3.91 -19.79 19.16
C THR A 140 3.96 -21.16 19.84
N PRO A 141 5.11 -21.58 20.41
CA PRO A 141 5.26 -22.92 21.04
C PRO A 141 4.19 -23.29 22.08
N ASP A 142 3.73 -22.28 22.85
CA ASP A 142 2.74 -22.47 23.92
C ASP A 142 1.35 -21.93 23.54
N GLY A 143 1.17 -21.53 22.28
CA GLY A 143 -0.08 -20.97 21.78
C GLY A 143 -1.14 -22.01 21.47
N PRO A 144 -2.38 -21.56 21.18
CA PRO A 144 -3.44 -22.45 20.74
C PRO A 144 -3.07 -23.11 19.41
N LYS A 145 -3.66 -24.29 19.16
CA LYS A 145 -3.48 -25.06 17.93
C LYS A 145 -4.62 -24.76 16.97
N ALA A 146 -4.31 -24.70 15.68
CA ALA A 146 -5.31 -24.69 14.62
C ALA A 146 -6.10 -26.02 14.60
N ASP A 147 -7.36 -25.90 14.24
CA ASP A 147 -8.33 -27.00 14.24
C ASP A 147 -8.43 -27.75 12.88
N GLY A 148 -7.60 -27.38 11.91
CA GLY A 148 -7.67 -27.92 10.55
C GLY A 148 -8.90 -27.49 9.74
N LYS A 149 -9.68 -26.51 10.24
CA LYS A 149 -10.90 -25.98 9.60
C LYS A 149 -10.89 -24.47 9.45
N THR A 150 -10.24 -23.78 10.38
CA THR A 150 -10.12 -22.32 10.36
C THR A 150 -9.16 -21.89 9.26
N SER A 151 -9.55 -20.90 8.46
CA SER A 151 -8.67 -20.33 7.44
C SER A 151 -7.69 -19.31 8.03
N ALA A 152 -6.52 -19.21 7.42
CA ALA A 152 -5.61 -18.10 7.61
C ALA A 152 -6.29 -16.78 7.23
N LEU A 153 -5.82 -15.70 7.80
CA LEU A 153 -6.31 -14.36 7.49
C LEU A 153 -5.48 -13.76 6.35
N MET A 154 -6.19 -13.25 5.34
CA MET A 154 -5.59 -12.34 4.38
C MET A 154 -5.52 -10.97 5.02
N HIS A 155 -4.36 -10.40 5.15
CA HIS A 155 -4.24 -9.10 5.76
C HIS A 155 -3.96 -8.01 4.72
N GLN A 156 -3.91 -6.76 5.14
CA GLN A 156 -3.89 -5.51 4.35
C GLN A 156 -2.73 -5.37 3.35
N ARG A 157 -1.98 -6.42 3.04
CA ARG A 157 -0.78 -6.39 2.20
C ARG A 157 -0.97 -7.13 0.88
N VAL A 158 -2.12 -6.92 0.29
CA VAL A 158 -2.29 -7.22 -1.13
C VAL A 158 -1.50 -6.21 -1.97
N GLY A 159 -1.14 -6.53 -3.18
CA GLY A 159 -0.41 -5.65 -4.07
C GLY A 159 -0.13 -6.26 -5.43
N PHE A 160 0.36 -5.43 -6.33
CA PHE A 160 0.75 -5.85 -7.67
C PHE A 160 2.23 -5.57 -7.91
N TYR A 161 2.83 -6.37 -8.78
CA TYR A 161 4.11 -6.10 -9.39
C TYR A 161 4.03 -6.33 -10.90
N VAL A 162 4.34 -5.32 -11.69
CA VAL A 162 4.51 -5.45 -13.13
C VAL A 162 6.00 -5.60 -13.43
N SER A 163 6.39 -6.75 -13.95
CA SER A 163 7.72 -6.93 -14.49
C SER A 163 7.71 -6.60 -15.98
N GLU A 164 8.16 -5.40 -16.35
CA GLU A 164 8.29 -5.00 -17.75
C GLU A 164 9.27 -5.90 -18.51
N LYS A 165 10.39 -6.24 -17.87
CA LYS A 165 11.43 -7.08 -18.44
C LYS A 165 10.95 -8.47 -18.85
N TYR A 166 10.07 -9.07 -18.06
CA TYR A 166 9.55 -10.41 -18.30
C TYR A 166 8.11 -10.41 -18.81
N ASP A 167 7.52 -9.22 -18.94
CA ASP A 167 6.14 -9.01 -19.39
C ASP A 167 5.15 -9.83 -18.56
N LYS A 168 5.16 -9.59 -17.25
CA LYS A 168 4.36 -10.32 -16.25
C LYS A 168 3.65 -9.35 -15.31
N LEU A 169 2.39 -9.65 -15.00
CA LEU A 169 1.67 -9.06 -13.87
C LEU A 169 1.58 -10.10 -12.75
N ILE A 170 2.08 -9.77 -11.59
CA ILE A 170 2.08 -10.61 -10.40
C ILE A 170 1.16 -9.97 -9.35
N ALA A 171 0.13 -10.69 -8.93
CA ALA A 171 -0.64 -10.37 -7.74
C ALA A 171 0.07 -10.92 -6.50
N ILE A 172 0.02 -10.19 -5.39
CA ILE A 172 0.73 -10.49 -4.14
C ILE A 172 -0.26 -10.41 -2.98
N ALA A 173 -0.25 -11.42 -2.11
CA ALA A 173 -1.04 -11.41 -0.89
C ALA A 173 -0.24 -12.00 0.29
N TYR A 174 -0.85 -12.02 1.47
CA TYR A 174 -0.25 -12.53 2.68
C TYR A 174 -1.23 -13.40 3.46
N TYR A 175 -0.79 -14.56 3.89
CA TYR A 175 -1.52 -15.43 4.80
C TYR A 175 -1.01 -15.25 6.22
N GLY A 176 -1.79 -14.55 7.04
CA GLY A 176 -1.55 -14.33 8.46
C GLY A 176 -2.24 -15.38 9.32
N ILE A 177 -1.90 -15.43 10.59
CA ILE A 177 -2.49 -16.35 11.57
C ILE A 177 -3.14 -15.56 12.69
N ALA A 178 -4.43 -15.87 12.96
CA ALA A 178 -5.09 -15.49 14.19
C ALA A 178 -5.93 -16.66 14.68
N LEU A 179 -5.57 -17.22 15.82
CA LEU A 179 -6.17 -18.42 16.40
C LEU A 179 -7.14 -18.11 17.55
N PHE A 180 -7.24 -16.84 17.94
CA PHE A 180 -8.18 -16.35 18.95
C PHE A 180 -8.51 -14.86 18.75
N ALA A 181 -9.57 -14.38 19.38
CA ALA A 181 -10.22 -13.09 19.11
C ALA A 181 -9.34 -11.83 19.23
N LYS A 182 -8.19 -11.89 19.87
CA LYS A 182 -7.25 -10.75 20.02
C LYS A 182 -5.87 -11.05 19.42
N ASP A 183 -5.76 -12.13 18.69
CA ASP A 183 -4.51 -12.48 18.04
C ASP A 183 -4.25 -11.54 16.85
N ASP A 184 -3.05 -10.96 16.78
CA ASP A 184 -2.67 -10.02 15.72
C ASP A 184 -2.03 -10.77 14.54
N PRO A 185 -2.66 -10.82 13.36
CA PRO A 185 -2.06 -11.47 12.19
C PRO A 185 -0.84 -10.73 11.63
N ASN A 186 -0.51 -9.54 12.15
CA ASN A 186 0.61 -8.70 11.68
C ASN A 186 1.83 -8.73 12.58
N ASP A 187 2.01 -9.72 13.38
CA ASP A 187 3.09 -9.78 14.38
C ASP A 187 4.39 -10.43 13.86
N GLY A 188 4.45 -10.76 12.57
CA GLY A 188 5.59 -11.44 11.96
C GLY A 188 5.55 -12.97 12.06
N ASN A 189 4.54 -13.55 12.71
CA ASN A 189 4.39 -15.00 12.91
C ASN A 189 3.33 -15.63 12.00
N GLY A 190 2.90 -14.95 10.94
CA GLY A 190 2.03 -15.54 9.94
C GLY A 190 2.75 -16.51 9.01
N ILE A 191 2.04 -17.12 8.07
CA ILE A 191 2.58 -18.17 7.20
C ILE A 191 3.59 -17.59 6.19
N GLY A 192 3.19 -16.54 5.46
CA GLY A 192 4.08 -15.89 4.50
C GLY A 192 3.38 -15.22 3.35
N ARG A 193 4.17 -14.75 2.39
CA ARG A 193 3.73 -14.06 1.17
C ARG A 193 3.45 -15.06 0.07
N VAL A 194 2.34 -14.87 -0.60
CA VAL A 194 1.95 -15.63 -1.79
C VAL A 194 1.86 -14.74 -3.01
N VAL A 195 2.12 -15.34 -4.18
CA VAL A 195 2.08 -14.69 -5.48
C VAL A 195 1.31 -15.53 -6.47
N ARG A 196 0.67 -14.86 -7.42
CA ARG A 196 -0.03 -15.48 -8.54
C ARG A 196 0.13 -14.63 -9.79
N GLU A 197 0.44 -15.23 -10.92
CA GLU A 197 0.47 -14.53 -12.20
C GLU A 197 -0.95 -14.28 -12.70
N ILE A 198 -1.20 -13.07 -13.16
CA ILE A 198 -2.35 -12.71 -14.01
C ILE A 198 -1.84 -12.67 -15.44
N LYS A 199 -2.39 -13.50 -16.32
CA LYS A 199 -1.95 -13.63 -17.70
C LYS A 199 -2.69 -12.66 -18.61
N LYS A 200 -2.12 -12.40 -19.80
CA LYS A 200 -2.70 -11.50 -20.81
C LYS A 200 -4.08 -11.91 -21.32
N ASP A 201 -4.37 -13.21 -21.29
CA ASP A 201 -5.66 -13.76 -21.65
C ASP A 201 -6.72 -13.70 -20.53
N GLY A 202 -6.37 -13.09 -19.38
CA GLY A 202 -7.24 -12.97 -18.21
C GLY A 202 -7.24 -14.22 -17.31
N THR A 203 -6.54 -15.30 -17.67
CA THR A 203 -6.42 -16.48 -16.83
C THR A 203 -5.35 -16.31 -15.75
N TYR A 204 -5.40 -17.16 -14.73
CA TYR A 204 -4.48 -17.10 -13.59
C TYR A 204 -3.52 -18.28 -13.58
N GLY A 205 -2.26 -18.01 -13.22
CA GLY A 205 -1.28 -19.05 -12.92
C GLY A 205 -1.58 -19.78 -11.60
N PRO A 206 -0.80 -20.82 -11.24
CA PRO A 206 -0.84 -21.40 -9.90
C PRO A 206 -0.40 -20.42 -8.82
N ILE A 207 -0.86 -20.66 -7.58
CA ILE A 207 -0.42 -19.91 -6.40
C ILE A 207 0.91 -20.50 -5.92
N TYR A 208 1.84 -19.61 -5.54
CA TYR A 208 3.14 -19.97 -4.98
C TYR A 208 3.43 -19.15 -3.74
N PHE A 209 4.12 -19.71 -2.75
CA PHE A 209 4.78 -18.89 -1.75
C PHE A 209 5.98 -18.15 -2.37
N LEU A 210 6.00 -16.83 -2.22
CA LEU A 210 7.15 -15.99 -2.53
C LEU A 210 8.18 -16.04 -1.41
N ARG A 211 7.67 -15.99 -0.17
CA ARG A 211 8.45 -16.03 1.08
C ARG A 211 7.65 -16.74 2.15
N TYR A 212 8.36 -17.45 3.00
CA TYR A 212 7.85 -17.95 4.25
C TYR A 212 8.35 -17.08 5.41
N ASN A 213 7.58 -16.96 6.46
CA ASN A 213 8.11 -16.57 7.76
C ASN A 213 8.84 -17.78 8.40
N HIS A 214 9.71 -17.53 9.35
CA HIS A 214 10.71 -18.53 9.81
C HIS A 214 10.16 -19.90 10.28
N ALA A 215 8.92 -19.96 10.78
CA ALA A 215 8.29 -21.21 11.21
C ALA A 215 7.74 -22.07 10.04
N PHE A 216 7.73 -21.54 8.81
CA PHE A 216 7.08 -22.16 7.68
C PHE A 216 8.04 -22.47 6.53
N ASN A 217 7.68 -23.47 5.74
CA ASN A 217 8.43 -23.91 4.57
C ASN A 217 7.55 -24.84 3.69
N ALA A 218 8.10 -25.29 2.57
CA ALA A 218 7.38 -26.14 1.62
C ALA A 218 6.96 -27.53 2.15
N LYS A 219 7.36 -27.94 3.37
CA LYS A 219 6.98 -29.23 3.96
C LYS A 219 5.73 -29.12 4.83
N ASN A 220 5.44 -27.92 5.34
CA ASN A 220 4.30 -27.67 6.23
C ASN A 220 3.29 -26.67 5.65
N THR A 221 3.31 -26.46 4.33
CA THR A 221 2.36 -25.60 3.58
C THR A 221 1.90 -26.31 2.32
N ASP A 222 0.68 -25.97 1.83
CA ASP A 222 0.05 -26.65 0.69
C ASP A 222 0.46 -26.09 -0.66
N TYR A 223 0.85 -24.80 -0.73
CA TYR A 223 1.32 -24.21 -1.98
C TYR A 223 2.84 -24.35 -2.12
N PRO A 224 3.34 -24.63 -3.33
CA PRO A 224 4.77 -24.73 -3.57
C PRO A 224 5.47 -23.37 -3.45
N PHE A 225 6.78 -23.40 -3.20
CA PHE A 225 7.65 -22.24 -3.28
C PHE A 225 7.84 -21.81 -4.74
N TYR A 226 7.86 -20.50 -5.03
CA TYR A 226 7.86 -19.96 -6.39
C TYR A 226 9.00 -20.50 -7.29
N LYS A 227 10.15 -20.85 -6.72
CA LYS A 227 11.27 -21.49 -7.45
C LYS A 227 10.91 -22.84 -8.07
N LYS A 228 9.79 -23.47 -7.67
CA LYS A 228 9.29 -24.72 -8.27
C LYS A 228 8.49 -24.49 -9.55
N SER A 229 8.17 -23.24 -9.90
CA SER A 229 7.51 -22.95 -11.16
C SER A 229 8.35 -23.37 -12.35
N ARG A 230 7.69 -23.91 -13.37
CA ARG A 230 8.33 -24.23 -14.67
C ARG A 230 8.50 -23.00 -15.54
N ASP A 231 7.76 -21.94 -15.30
CA ASP A 231 7.89 -20.66 -15.98
C ASP A 231 9.07 -19.86 -15.41
N LYS A 232 10.19 -19.87 -16.14
CA LYS A 232 11.43 -19.19 -15.75
C LYS A 232 11.28 -17.66 -15.72
N LYS A 233 10.41 -17.11 -16.57
CA LYS A 233 10.12 -15.66 -16.56
C LYS A 233 9.35 -15.26 -15.31
N PHE A 234 8.36 -16.07 -14.90
CA PHE A 234 7.65 -15.87 -13.62
C PHE A 234 8.62 -15.95 -12.42
N VAL A 235 9.50 -16.95 -12.39
CA VAL A 235 10.52 -17.06 -11.33
C VAL A 235 11.40 -15.81 -11.28
N ALA A 236 11.86 -15.35 -12.44
CA ALA A 236 12.71 -14.17 -12.52
C ALA A 236 11.99 -12.88 -12.10
N ALA A 237 10.70 -12.72 -12.45
CA ALA A 237 9.88 -11.61 -11.95
C ALA A 237 9.69 -11.64 -10.41
N CYS A 238 9.54 -12.83 -9.83
CA CYS A 238 9.53 -12.98 -8.37
C CYS A 238 10.89 -12.61 -7.73
N ASP A 239 11.99 -12.93 -8.39
CA ASP A 239 13.33 -12.53 -7.94
C ASP A 239 13.51 -11.00 -7.98
N GLU A 240 12.95 -10.31 -8.98
CA GLU A 240 12.94 -8.84 -9.03
C GLU A 240 12.20 -8.24 -7.82
N ILE A 241 11.05 -8.78 -7.43
CA ILE A 241 10.32 -8.32 -6.24
C ILE A 241 11.21 -8.41 -4.99
N LEU A 242 11.85 -9.57 -4.78
CA LEU A 242 12.68 -9.80 -3.60
C LEU A 242 13.98 -8.98 -3.60
N ALA A 243 14.48 -8.60 -4.77
CA ALA A 243 15.66 -7.76 -4.92
C ALA A 243 15.37 -6.26 -4.76
N ASN A 244 14.09 -5.85 -4.77
CA ASN A 244 13.71 -4.46 -4.70
C ASN A 244 13.41 -4.04 -3.23
N PRO A 245 14.29 -3.23 -2.60
CA PRO A 245 14.12 -2.85 -1.20
C PRO A 245 12.83 -2.05 -0.95
N LEU A 246 12.32 -1.30 -1.94
CA LEU A 246 11.09 -0.55 -1.81
C LEU A 246 9.84 -1.46 -1.77
N TYR A 247 9.83 -2.54 -2.57
CA TYR A 247 8.80 -3.56 -2.47
C TYR A 247 8.88 -4.33 -1.15
N MET A 248 10.09 -4.66 -0.70
CA MET A 248 10.28 -5.31 0.60
C MET A 248 9.80 -4.43 1.76
N MET A 249 10.00 -3.11 1.68
CA MET A 249 9.46 -2.17 2.67
C MET A 249 7.92 -2.15 2.72
N GLN A 250 7.23 -2.42 1.63
CA GLN A 250 5.76 -2.53 1.64
C GLN A 250 5.28 -3.78 2.42
N MET A 251 6.15 -4.76 2.64
CA MET A 251 5.84 -6.01 3.34
C MET A 251 6.20 -5.99 4.83
N VAL A 252 6.74 -4.88 5.35
CA VAL A 252 7.33 -4.79 6.69
C VAL A 252 6.36 -5.15 7.84
N GLU A 253 5.08 -4.88 7.70
CA GLU A 253 4.12 -5.05 8.79
C GLU A 253 3.85 -6.51 9.15
N GLU A 254 3.89 -7.41 8.15
CA GLU A 254 3.65 -8.83 8.34
C GLU A 254 4.91 -9.69 8.16
N ALA A 255 6.04 -9.05 7.87
CA ALA A 255 7.30 -9.76 7.72
C ALA A 255 7.83 -10.25 9.06
N ASP A 256 8.60 -11.31 9.02
CA ASP A 256 9.43 -11.76 10.12
C ASP A 256 10.31 -10.61 10.63
N ARG A 257 10.41 -10.46 11.93
CA ARG A 257 11.17 -9.36 12.56
C ARG A 257 12.65 -9.38 12.22
N ASP A 258 13.19 -10.56 11.97
CA ASP A 258 14.59 -10.78 11.64
C ASP A 258 14.84 -10.80 10.12
N ASP A 259 13.82 -10.43 9.31
CA ASP A 259 13.93 -10.42 7.86
C ASP A 259 15.02 -9.45 7.37
N GLU A 260 16.12 -10.01 6.88
CA GLU A 260 17.27 -9.24 6.39
C GLU A 260 17.00 -8.42 5.13
N LEU A 261 15.96 -8.76 4.37
CA LEU A 261 15.56 -8.03 3.17
C LEU A 261 14.74 -6.77 3.47
N ILE A 262 14.36 -6.53 4.73
CA ILE A 262 13.66 -5.32 5.15
C ILE A 262 14.66 -4.25 5.58
N PRO A 263 14.80 -3.15 4.83
CA PRO A 263 15.82 -2.13 5.10
C PRO A 263 15.63 -1.38 6.44
N LEU A 264 14.38 -1.12 6.81
CA LEU A 264 14.05 -0.38 8.03
C LEU A 264 13.38 -1.29 9.05
N LYS A 265 14.10 -1.61 10.12
CA LYS A 265 13.64 -2.60 11.13
C LYS A 265 12.48 -2.09 11.98
N LYS A 266 12.41 -0.78 12.26
CA LYS A 266 11.26 -0.21 12.95
C LYS A 266 10.03 -0.25 12.03
N GLN A 267 8.96 -0.81 12.55
CA GLN A 267 7.74 -1.01 11.78
C GLN A 267 6.87 0.26 11.76
N TYR A 268 7.13 1.11 10.79
CA TYR A 268 6.19 2.15 10.41
C TYR A 268 5.15 1.55 9.46
N LYS A 269 3.87 1.91 9.64
CA LYS A 269 2.75 1.22 8.96
C LYS A 269 2.38 1.87 7.64
N ALA A 270 2.02 1.03 6.65
CA ALA A 270 1.42 1.40 5.37
C ALA A 270 2.33 2.25 4.46
N PHE A 271 3.52 1.79 4.23
CA PHE A 271 4.50 2.41 3.35
C PHE A 271 3.95 2.69 1.95
N SER A 272 4.24 3.88 1.42
CA SER A 272 4.22 4.26 0.01
C SER A 272 5.41 5.14 -0.31
N TYR A 273 5.77 5.26 -1.58
CA TYR A 273 6.96 6.00 -2.00
C TYR A 273 6.82 6.57 -3.41
N TYR A 274 7.66 7.55 -3.71
CA TYR A 274 7.91 8.06 -5.06
C TYR A 274 9.35 8.57 -5.16
N HIS A 275 9.88 8.62 -6.40
CA HIS A 275 11.20 9.16 -6.67
C HIS A 275 11.12 10.64 -7.01
N LEU A 276 12.06 11.43 -6.47
CA LEU A 276 12.32 12.82 -6.86
C LEU A 276 13.17 12.86 -8.14
N ASP A 277 13.26 14.04 -8.76
CA ASP A 277 14.05 14.24 -9.98
C ASP A 277 15.55 13.97 -9.83
N ASN A 278 16.08 14.13 -8.62
CA ASN A 278 17.47 13.83 -8.27
C ASN A 278 17.73 12.34 -7.97
N GLY A 279 16.71 11.50 -8.04
CA GLY A 279 16.78 10.07 -7.76
C GLY A 279 16.60 9.70 -6.28
N ASP A 280 16.46 10.66 -5.37
CA ASP A 280 16.13 10.40 -3.98
C ASP A 280 14.72 9.81 -3.87
N VAL A 281 14.48 8.93 -2.89
CA VAL A 281 13.19 8.29 -2.66
C VAL A 281 12.52 8.91 -1.43
N VAL A 282 11.32 9.44 -1.62
CA VAL A 282 10.46 9.87 -0.52
C VAL A 282 9.63 8.71 -0.02
N GLY A 283 9.70 8.44 1.28
CA GLY A 283 8.85 7.46 1.96
C GLY A 283 7.75 8.15 2.76
N LEU A 284 6.54 7.60 2.66
CA LEU A 284 5.36 8.05 3.39
C LEU A 284 4.71 6.90 4.15
N TRP A 285 4.26 7.15 5.37
CA TRP A 285 3.57 6.19 6.24
C TRP A 285 2.33 6.80 6.89
N LYS A 286 1.52 6.01 7.57
CA LYS A 286 0.38 6.48 8.37
C LYS A 286 0.80 7.64 9.28
N HIS A 287 -0.16 8.49 9.64
CA HIS A 287 0.03 9.68 10.49
C HIS A 287 0.92 10.76 9.87
N ALA A 288 1.01 10.81 8.52
CA ALA A 288 1.91 11.69 7.79
C ALA A 288 3.39 11.55 8.23
N LEU A 289 3.83 10.34 8.56
CA LEU A 289 5.24 10.10 8.78
C LEU A 289 5.96 10.09 7.44
N THR A 290 7.17 10.64 7.40
CA THR A 290 7.99 10.75 6.20
C THR A 290 9.48 10.56 6.51
N SER A 291 10.20 10.09 5.52
CA SER A 291 11.66 10.02 5.49
C SER A 291 12.15 10.04 4.05
N ILE A 292 13.44 10.14 3.85
CA ILE A 292 14.10 10.13 2.54
C ILE A 292 15.19 9.06 2.51
N SER A 293 15.35 8.43 1.35
CA SER A 293 16.44 7.53 1.03
C SER A 293 17.21 8.06 -0.17
N LYS A 294 18.55 8.06 -0.08
CA LYS A 294 19.45 8.53 -1.14
C LYS A 294 20.10 7.39 -1.93
N ASP A 295 19.73 6.16 -1.64
CA ASP A 295 20.33 4.95 -2.20
C ASP A 295 19.31 3.92 -2.73
N GLY A 296 18.14 4.43 -3.17
CA GLY A 296 17.08 3.61 -3.75
C GLY A 296 16.32 2.76 -2.73
N GLY A 297 16.19 3.23 -1.49
CA GLY A 297 15.42 2.56 -0.45
C GLY A 297 16.22 1.56 0.39
N LYS A 298 17.54 1.45 0.19
CA LYS A 298 18.39 0.54 0.98
C LYS A 298 18.63 1.05 2.39
N THR A 299 18.82 2.37 2.53
CA THR A 299 18.91 3.03 3.83
C THR A 299 17.98 4.25 3.88
N TRP A 300 17.52 4.61 5.04
CA TRP A 300 16.59 5.69 5.28
C TRP A 300 17.14 6.64 6.32
N TYR A 301 16.82 7.93 6.17
CA TYR A 301 17.10 8.90 7.23
C TYR A 301 16.27 8.56 8.48
N GLU A 302 16.94 8.46 9.61
CA GLU A 302 16.30 8.13 10.88
C GLU A 302 16.56 9.22 11.97
N PRO A 303 15.60 9.44 12.86
CA PRO A 303 14.28 8.79 12.93
C PRO A 303 13.33 9.30 11.83
N VAL A 304 12.38 8.45 11.40
CA VAL A 304 11.27 8.88 10.54
C VAL A 304 10.51 9.98 11.27
N GLN A 305 10.26 11.09 10.58
CA GLN A 305 9.69 12.32 11.14
C GLN A 305 8.21 12.45 10.76
N ARG A 306 7.45 13.20 11.54
CA ARG A 306 6.14 13.67 11.12
C ARG A 306 6.33 14.81 10.11
N ALA A 307 5.66 14.72 8.95
CA ALA A 307 5.68 15.76 7.93
C ALA A 307 5.15 17.08 8.50
N TYR A 308 5.98 18.13 8.47
CA TYR A 308 5.62 19.42 9.02
C TYR A 308 4.42 20.01 8.27
N GLY A 309 3.45 20.54 8.99
CA GLY A 309 2.24 21.14 8.44
C GLY A 309 1.20 20.14 7.89
N PHE A 310 1.54 18.87 7.71
CA PHE A 310 0.58 17.85 7.31
C PHE A 310 -0.29 17.37 8.47
N VAL A 311 -1.60 17.33 8.23
CA VAL A 311 -2.56 16.61 9.07
C VAL A 311 -3.03 15.40 8.28
N ASN A 312 -2.90 14.22 8.83
CA ASN A 312 -3.41 12.97 8.23
C ASN A 312 -3.94 12.06 9.33
N SER A 313 -5.08 11.44 9.08
CA SER A 313 -5.67 10.43 9.95
C SER A 313 -4.73 9.23 10.16
N ASN A 314 -5.18 8.23 10.91
CA ASN A 314 -4.51 6.94 11.02
C ASN A 314 -4.72 6.03 9.79
N ALA A 315 -5.28 6.56 8.69
CA ALA A 315 -5.38 5.87 7.40
C ALA A 315 -4.07 5.94 6.60
N LYS A 316 -4.07 5.26 5.46
CA LYS A 316 -2.92 5.33 4.53
C LYS A 316 -2.86 6.71 3.89
N ILE A 317 -1.66 7.16 3.57
CA ILE A 317 -1.34 8.26 2.67
C ILE A 317 -0.74 7.68 1.40
N TRP A 318 -1.07 8.26 0.26
CA TRP A 318 -0.50 7.93 -1.04
C TRP A 318 0.27 9.12 -1.59
N GLY A 319 1.42 8.90 -2.20
CA GLY A 319 2.18 9.90 -2.93
C GLY A 319 2.67 9.35 -4.25
N GLN A 320 2.66 10.18 -5.29
CA GLN A 320 3.17 9.82 -6.62
C GLN A 320 3.64 11.05 -7.40
N ARG A 321 4.47 10.80 -8.42
CA ARG A 321 4.70 11.75 -9.50
C ARG A 321 3.52 11.74 -10.46
N THR A 322 3.13 12.90 -10.97
CA THR A 322 2.07 13.08 -11.96
C THR A 322 2.63 13.23 -13.37
N THR A 323 1.81 13.05 -14.39
CA THR A 323 2.26 13.04 -15.80
C THR A 323 2.73 14.40 -16.31
N ASP A 324 2.40 15.49 -15.62
CA ASP A 324 2.91 16.85 -15.88
C ASP A 324 4.27 17.12 -15.21
N GLY A 325 4.88 16.11 -14.60
CA GLY A 325 6.18 16.19 -13.94
C GLY A 325 6.14 16.69 -12.50
N LYS A 326 4.96 17.05 -11.98
CA LYS A 326 4.76 17.46 -10.59
C LYS A 326 4.53 16.25 -9.66
N PHE A 327 4.13 16.54 -8.43
CA PHE A 327 3.85 15.51 -7.43
C PHE A 327 2.51 15.75 -6.77
N ALA A 328 1.86 14.65 -6.36
CA ALA A 328 0.61 14.70 -5.63
C ALA A 328 0.62 13.72 -4.46
N THR A 329 0.04 14.14 -3.32
CA THR A 329 -0.28 13.26 -2.20
C THR A 329 -1.78 13.21 -2.00
N VAL A 330 -2.32 12.00 -1.72
CA VAL A 330 -3.75 11.78 -1.45
C VAL A 330 -3.91 11.14 -0.08
N TYR A 331 -4.77 11.74 0.75
CA TYR A 331 -4.89 11.36 2.15
C TYR A 331 -6.19 11.89 2.78
N ASN A 332 -6.41 11.58 4.06
CA ASN A 332 -7.52 12.14 4.83
C ASN A 332 -6.99 13.26 5.75
N PRO A 333 -7.21 14.55 5.42
CA PRO A 333 -6.58 15.68 6.10
C PRO A 333 -7.29 16.08 7.42
N SER A 334 -7.54 15.10 8.27
CA SER A 334 -8.12 15.27 9.61
C SER A 334 -7.72 14.09 10.51
N GLU A 335 -8.17 14.07 11.76
CA GLU A 335 -8.10 12.89 12.63
C GLU A 335 -9.07 11.78 12.20
N TYR A 336 -10.10 12.11 11.42
CA TYR A 336 -11.05 11.15 10.85
C TYR A 336 -10.56 10.65 9.49
N ARG A 337 -11.13 9.55 9.00
CA ARG A 337 -10.87 9.02 7.65
C ARG A 337 -11.77 9.68 6.60
N TRP A 338 -11.86 11.00 6.67
CA TRP A 338 -12.69 11.85 5.83
C TRP A 338 -12.23 13.31 5.95
N PRO A 339 -12.39 14.14 4.89
CA PRO A 339 -12.65 13.76 3.50
C PRO A 339 -11.43 13.08 2.88
N LEU A 340 -11.53 12.64 1.60
CA LEU A 340 -10.37 12.27 0.79
C LEU A 340 -9.94 13.50 0.00
N ALA A 341 -8.70 13.94 0.19
CA ALA A 341 -8.15 15.13 -0.43
C ALA A 341 -6.84 14.84 -1.15
N VAL A 342 -6.50 15.69 -2.11
CA VAL A 342 -5.23 15.71 -2.82
C VAL A 342 -4.51 17.02 -2.54
N SER A 343 -3.20 16.93 -2.28
CA SER A 343 -2.28 18.09 -2.25
C SER A 343 -1.23 17.96 -3.34
N THR A 344 -0.81 19.08 -3.92
CA THR A 344 0.16 19.13 -5.03
C THR A 344 1.46 19.80 -4.63
N SER A 345 2.54 19.43 -5.32
CA SER A 345 3.89 19.94 -5.11
C SER A 345 4.66 20.02 -6.42
N GLU A 346 5.47 21.05 -6.59
CA GLU A 346 6.38 21.22 -7.74
C GLU A 346 7.65 20.36 -7.59
N ASP A 347 8.13 20.16 -6.37
CA ASP A 347 9.42 19.53 -6.06
C ASP A 347 9.30 18.17 -5.36
N GLY A 348 8.07 17.76 -5.00
CA GLY A 348 7.81 16.53 -4.27
C GLY A 348 8.07 16.62 -2.76
N LEU A 349 8.48 17.75 -2.24
CA LEU A 349 8.74 17.96 -0.82
C LEU A 349 7.79 19.02 -0.22
N ASN A 350 7.65 20.17 -0.87
CA ASN A 350 6.77 21.24 -0.41
C ASN A 350 5.40 21.16 -1.09
N TYR A 351 4.38 20.79 -0.34
CA TYR A 351 2.98 20.75 -0.78
C TYR A 351 2.25 22.04 -0.38
N THR A 352 1.50 22.63 -1.31
CA THR A 352 0.91 23.98 -1.12
C THR A 352 -0.60 24.02 -1.27
N ASP A 353 -1.18 23.17 -2.13
CA ASP A 353 -2.59 23.16 -2.42
C ASP A 353 -3.27 21.95 -1.78
N MET A 354 -4.52 22.11 -1.38
CA MET A 354 -5.35 21.01 -0.89
C MET A 354 -6.72 21.11 -1.51
N MET A 355 -7.12 20.04 -2.22
CA MET A 355 -8.37 19.97 -2.98
C MET A 355 -9.12 18.69 -2.65
N LEU A 356 -10.43 18.73 -2.78
CA LEU A 356 -11.29 17.59 -2.54
C LEU A 356 -11.19 16.57 -3.69
N VAL A 357 -11.04 15.30 -3.34
CA VAL A 357 -11.19 14.15 -4.25
C VAL A 357 -12.56 13.50 -4.03
N HIS A 358 -12.90 13.15 -2.78
CA HIS A 358 -14.18 12.52 -2.45
C HIS A 358 -14.66 12.97 -1.06
N GLY A 359 -15.81 13.62 -1.02
CA GLY A 359 -16.41 14.16 0.20
C GLY A 359 -17.67 13.46 0.66
N GLU A 360 -18.38 12.76 -0.23
CA GLU A 360 -19.57 12.00 0.13
C GLU A 360 -19.21 10.74 0.90
N ILE A 361 -20.04 10.37 1.86
CA ILE A 361 -19.95 9.11 2.59
C ILE A 361 -21.27 8.37 2.40
N SER A 362 -21.20 7.21 1.74
CA SER A 362 -22.35 6.32 1.69
C SER A 362 -22.69 5.80 3.08
N PRO A 363 -23.96 5.52 3.39
CA PRO A 363 -24.33 4.93 4.66
C PRO A 363 -23.61 3.60 4.89
N MET A 364 -23.06 3.42 6.10
CA MET A 364 -22.57 2.11 6.53
C MET A 364 -23.78 1.21 6.78
N ARG A 365 -23.88 0.12 6.04
CA ARG A 365 -25.04 -0.77 6.03
C ARG A 365 -24.85 -1.99 6.94
N TYR A 366 -23.61 -2.42 7.11
CA TYR A 366 -23.26 -3.63 7.84
C TYR A 366 -22.35 -3.32 9.02
N GLY A 367 -22.72 -3.79 10.21
CA GLY A 367 -21.84 -3.74 11.38
C GLY A 367 -20.63 -4.65 11.21
N GLY A 368 -19.58 -4.42 12.00
CA GLY A 368 -18.39 -5.25 12.00
C GLY A 368 -17.27 -4.64 12.84
N GLN A 369 -16.39 -5.50 13.35
CA GLN A 369 -15.23 -5.07 14.12
C GLN A 369 -14.25 -4.28 13.24
N TYR A 370 -13.70 -3.20 13.78
CA TYR A 370 -12.76 -2.30 13.11
C TYR A 370 -13.30 -1.57 11.87
N LYS A 371 -14.59 -1.62 11.60
CA LYS A 371 -15.19 -0.75 10.58
C LYS A 371 -15.13 0.71 11.00
N SER A 372 -14.96 1.59 10.02
CA SER A 372 -14.95 3.04 10.20
C SER A 372 -15.48 3.73 8.95
N ARG A 373 -16.14 4.87 9.13
CA ARG A 373 -16.76 5.63 8.04
C ARG A 373 -15.72 6.33 7.17
N GLY A 374 -16.09 6.60 5.94
CA GLY A 374 -15.36 7.43 4.98
C GLY A 374 -14.51 6.68 3.95
N PRO A 375 -14.01 7.42 2.94
CA PRO A 375 -13.09 6.94 1.91
C PRO A 375 -11.69 6.81 2.50
N GLN A 376 -11.18 5.59 2.62
CA GLN A 376 -9.99 5.33 3.41
C GLN A 376 -9.06 4.30 2.79
N TYR A 377 -7.79 4.32 3.19
CA TYR A 377 -6.73 3.44 2.73
C TYR A 377 -6.46 3.60 1.23
N VAL A 378 -6.44 4.85 0.78
CA VAL A 378 -6.17 5.19 -0.62
C VAL A 378 -4.82 4.64 -1.11
N ARG A 379 -4.83 4.15 -2.34
CA ARG A 379 -3.66 3.78 -3.12
C ARG A 379 -3.85 4.21 -4.57
N GLY A 380 -2.78 4.66 -5.20
CA GLY A 380 -2.70 4.87 -6.65
C GLY A 380 -1.92 3.74 -7.33
N ILE A 381 -1.70 3.89 -8.63
CA ILE A 381 -0.83 2.99 -9.38
C ILE A 381 0.61 3.27 -8.96
N GLN A 382 1.27 2.26 -8.37
CA GLN A 382 2.64 2.37 -7.92
C GLN A 382 3.59 2.55 -9.12
N GLU A 383 4.64 3.34 -8.94
CA GLU A 383 5.71 3.45 -9.95
C GLU A 383 6.18 2.07 -10.41
N GLY A 384 6.25 1.86 -11.72
CA GLY A 384 6.56 0.57 -12.33
C GLY A 384 5.35 -0.35 -12.52
N ASN A 385 4.17 -0.06 -11.95
CA ASN A 385 2.95 -0.86 -12.14
C ASN A 385 2.04 -0.33 -13.27
N GLY A 386 2.66 0.27 -14.30
CA GLY A 386 2.01 0.76 -15.50
C GLY A 386 1.53 2.20 -15.39
N GLN A 387 1.18 2.75 -16.56
CA GLN A 387 0.65 4.11 -16.67
C GLN A 387 -0.46 4.13 -17.72
N PRO A 388 -1.69 4.49 -17.34
CA PRO A 388 -2.79 4.65 -18.28
C PRO A 388 -2.51 5.75 -19.31
N ALA A 389 -2.94 5.52 -20.56
CA ALA A 389 -2.70 6.44 -21.66
C ALA A 389 -3.46 7.77 -21.52
N ASP A 390 -4.48 7.83 -20.67
CA ASP A 390 -5.27 9.05 -20.42
C ASP A 390 -4.52 10.09 -19.56
N GLY A 391 -3.35 9.72 -19.05
CA GLY A 391 -2.48 10.59 -18.24
C GLY A 391 -3.02 11.00 -16.87
N LYS A 392 -4.19 10.47 -16.48
CA LYS A 392 -4.79 10.77 -15.17
C LYS A 392 -4.12 10.02 -14.04
N MET A 393 -4.27 10.56 -12.85
CA MET A 393 -3.96 9.83 -11.62
C MET A 393 -5.16 8.94 -11.25
N TRP A 394 -4.93 7.63 -11.19
CA TRP A 394 -5.93 6.65 -10.82
C TRP A 394 -5.72 6.16 -9.38
N LEU A 395 -6.79 6.18 -8.62
CA LEU A 395 -6.80 5.87 -7.18
C LEU A 395 -7.84 4.80 -6.88
N THR A 396 -7.58 3.98 -5.86
CA THR A 396 -8.56 3.07 -5.28
C THR A 396 -8.58 3.20 -3.76
N TYR A 397 -9.72 2.97 -3.15
CA TYR A 397 -9.93 3.02 -1.70
C TYR A 397 -11.20 2.28 -1.32
N SER A 398 -11.36 1.99 -0.04
CA SER A 398 -12.63 1.47 0.47
C SER A 398 -13.47 2.58 1.09
N MET A 399 -14.78 2.54 0.87
CA MET A 399 -15.75 3.34 1.59
C MET A 399 -16.32 2.53 2.75
N ASN A 400 -16.18 3.03 3.97
CA ASN A 400 -16.68 2.39 5.20
C ASN A 400 -16.11 0.98 5.49
N LYS A 401 -15.05 0.57 4.77
CA LYS A 401 -14.56 -0.82 4.72
C LYS A 401 -15.64 -1.82 4.26
N GLU A 402 -16.53 -1.36 3.40
CA GLU A 402 -17.60 -2.16 2.79
C GLU A 402 -17.47 -2.22 1.28
N ASP A 403 -17.44 -1.06 0.67
CA ASP A 403 -17.50 -0.89 -0.78
C ASP A 403 -16.13 -0.50 -1.33
N ILE A 404 -15.81 -0.93 -2.54
CA ILE A 404 -14.57 -0.55 -3.23
C ILE A 404 -14.88 0.51 -4.28
N TRP A 405 -14.07 1.56 -4.27
CA TRP A 405 -14.18 2.71 -5.14
C TRP A 405 -12.89 2.96 -5.90
N VAL A 406 -13.03 3.55 -7.06
CA VAL A 406 -11.93 4.16 -7.82
C VAL A 406 -12.21 5.63 -8.07
N SER A 407 -11.14 6.42 -8.14
CA SER A 407 -11.22 7.81 -8.60
C SER A 407 -10.22 8.03 -9.72
N SER A 408 -10.62 8.71 -10.78
CA SER A 408 -9.69 9.27 -11.76
C SER A 408 -9.60 10.78 -11.54
N VAL A 409 -8.38 11.29 -11.39
CA VAL A 409 -8.07 12.69 -11.14
C VAL A 409 -7.30 13.22 -12.34
N PRO A 410 -7.86 14.18 -13.12
CA PRO A 410 -7.13 14.79 -14.22
C PRO A 410 -5.83 15.46 -13.80
N VAL A 411 -4.84 15.43 -14.66
CA VAL A 411 -3.56 16.11 -14.52
C VAL A 411 -3.47 17.18 -15.62
N PRO A 412 -3.11 18.43 -15.30
CA PRO A 412 -2.74 18.97 -14.00
C PRO A 412 -3.91 18.96 -12.99
N VAL A 413 -3.56 18.71 -11.71
CA VAL A 413 -4.54 18.74 -10.62
C VAL A 413 -4.80 20.20 -10.23
N VAL A 414 -5.99 20.71 -10.51
CA VAL A 414 -6.34 22.12 -10.30
C VAL A 414 -7.71 22.26 -9.66
N CYS A 415 -7.93 23.39 -8.99
CA CYS A 415 -9.17 23.77 -8.34
C CYS A 415 -9.88 24.91 -9.10
N LYS A 416 -11.21 24.82 -9.23
CA LYS A 416 -12.03 25.81 -9.96
C LYS A 416 -11.96 27.22 -9.36
N ALA A 417 -11.72 27.36 -8.06
CA ALA A 417 -11.69 28.66 -7.37
C ALA A 417 -10.56 29.58 -7.85
N ALA A 418 -9.42 29.04 -8.27
CA ALA A 418 -8.30 29.86 -8.74
C ALA A 418 -8.54 30.54 -10.10
N ALA A 419 -9.40 29.98 -10.94
CA ALA A 419 -9.78 30.56 -12.23
C ALA A 419 -10.85 31.66 -12.09
N HIS A 420 -11.79 31.50 -11.17
CA HIS A 420 -12.93 32.45 -11.02
C HIS A 420 -12.61 33.74 -10.24
N GLN A 421 -11.65 33.70 -9.32
CA GLN A 421 -11.28 34.93 -8.59
C GLN A 421 -10.59 35.99 -9.46
N LYS A 422 -10.02 35.61 -10.60
CA LYS A 422 -9.42 36.57 -11.54
C LYS A 422 -10.45 37.25 -12.45
N ASP A 423 -11.56 36.58 -12.76
CA ASP A 423 -12.54 37.08 -13.74
C ASP A 423 -13.61 37.98 -13.10
N VAL A 424 -13.93 37.78 -11.80
CA VAL A 424 -14.98 38.54 -11.11
C VAL A 424 -14.51 39.94 -10.66
N PHE A 425 -13.21 40.19 -10.59
CA PHE A 425 -12.65 41.49 -10.19
C PHE A 425 -12.08 42.32 -11.36
N ASN A 426 -12.18 41.84 -12.60
CA ASN A 426 -11.70 42.54 -13.80
C ASN A 426 -12.85 42.95 -14.76
N GLU A 427 -14.12 42.84 -14.34
CA GLU A 427 -15.28 43.50 -14.92
C GLU A 427 -15.71 44.67 -14.01
#